data_df97c755c2d29cb8904985b8396e2af4
#
_entry.id   df97c755c2d29cb8904985b8396e2af4
#
_cell.length_a   1.000
_cell.length_b   1.000
_cell.length_c   1.000
_cell.angle_alpha   90.00
_cell.angle_beta   90.00
_cell.angle_gamma   90.00
#
_symmetry.space_group_name_H-M   'P 1'
#
loop_
_entity.id
_entity.type
_entity.pdbx_description
1 polymer ?
#
loop_
_entity_poly.entity_id
_entity_poly.type
_entity_poly.pdbx_seq_one_letter_code
_entity_poly.pdbx_strand_id
1 'polypeptide(L)'
;TPDPEPQPTPDPDPQPTPEPAPAVTPAHWVNTGSGWKWQLEDSSYAANQTITIGDATYRFGADGYMVTGWDKVDGAWSYYNAYGARVSGWLASGATWYYLDPATGTMATGWAQIGSDWYLFSASGAMLTGWQNVGAWYYLAPSGAMLTGWQQIGYTWYYFGTDGQMATGWQSIAGRWYYFASSGAWV
;
A
#
# COMPACT_ATOMS: atom_id res chain seq x y z
N THR A 1 -38.47 -87.31 -11.29
CA THR A 1 -38.12 -86.13 -12.14
C THR A 1 -37.05 -85.34 -11.50
N PRO A 2 -35.86 -85.14 -12.13
CA PRO A 2 -34.83 -84.34 -11.62
C PRO A 2 -35.21 -82.89 -11.72
N ASP A 3 -34.82 -82.14 -10.70
CA ASP A 3 -34.96 -80.65 -10.51
C ASP A 3 -34.17 -79.91 -11.62
N PRO A 4 -34.69 -78.84 -12.23
CA PRO A 4 -33.98 -78.10 -13.25
C PRO A 4 -32.80 -77.34 -12.67
N GLU A 5 -31.65 -77.44 -13.30
CA GLU A 5 -30.41 -76.79 -13.03
C GLU A 5 -30.58 -75.25 -13.09
N PRO A 6 -30.04 -74.47 -12.11
CA PRO A 6 -30.21 -73.03 -12.11
C PRO A 6 -29.46 -72.39 -13.30
N GLN A 7 -30.16 -71.52 -14.05
CA GLN A 7 -29.62 -70.73 -15.15
C GLN A 7 -28.56 -69.78 -14.65
N PRO A 8 -27.40 -69.55 -15.31
CA PRO A 8 -26.42 -68.58 -14.94
C PRO A 8 -27.00 -67.15 -15.06
N THR A 9 -26.84 -66.37 -13.99
CA THR A 9 -27.19 -64.98 -14.01
C THR A 9 -26.30 -64.26 -15.04
N PRO A 10 -26.84 -63.37 -15.88
CA PRO A 10 -26.03 -62.57 -16.81
C PRO A 10 -25.01 -61.65 -16.05
N ASP A 11 -23.80 -61.69 -16.57
CA ASP A 11 -22.71 -60.82 -16.08
C ASP A 11 -23.12 -59.35 -16.19
N PRO A 12 -22.91 -58.50 -15.16
CA PRO A 12 -23.28 -57.10 -15.26
C PRO A 12 -22.48 -56.43 -16.38
N ASP A 13 -23.20 -55.71 -17.23
CA ASP A 13 -22.66 -54.94 -18.34
C ASP A 13 -21.52 -54.00 -17.83
N PRO A 14 -20.35 -53.94 -18.50
CA PRO A 14 -19.25 -53.15 -18.04
C PRO A 14 -19.67 -51.68 -18.00
N GLN A 15 -19.64 -51.09 -16.77
CA GLN A 15 -19.94 -49.71 -16.53
C GLN A 15 -18.93 -48.84 -17.33
N PRO A 16 -19.37 -47.84 -18.12
CA PRO A 16 -18.44 -47.00 -18.88
C PRO A 16 -17.43 -46.34 -17.92
N THR A 17 -16.15 -46.50 -18.25
CA THR A 17 -15.06 -45.84 -17.55
C THR A 17 -15.30 -44.33 -17.62
N PRO A 18 -15.31 -43.60 -16.50
CA PRO A 18 -15.49 -42.17 -16.54
C PRO A 18 -14.40 -41.52 -17.41
N GLU A 19 -14.82 -40.69 -18.34
CA GLU A 19 -13.94 -39.91 -19.18
C GLU A 19 -12.99 -39.09 -18.29
N PRO A 20 -11.66 -39.06 -18.52
CA PRO A 20 -10.75 -38.31 -17.72
C PRO A 20 -11.16 -36.83 -17.77
N ALA A 21 -11.29 -36.20 -16.59
CA ALA A 21 -11.60 -34.77 -16.50
C ALA A 21 -10.60 -33.97 -17.34
N PRO A 22 -11.04 -32.93 -18.06
CA PRO A 22 -10.15 -32.09 -18.86
C PRO A 22 -9.00 -31.58 -17.98
N ALA A 23 -7.78 -31.66 -18.49
CA ALA A 23 -6.59 -31.17 -17.77
C ALA A 23 -6.72 -29.68 -17.55
N VAL A 24 -6.83 -29.27 -16.29
CA VAL A 24 -6.86 -27.83 -15.90
C VAL A 24 -5.45 -27.27 -16.08
N THR A 25 -5.29 -26.27 -16.94
CA THR A 25 -4.03 -25.55 -17.07
C THR A 25 -3.86 -24.63 -15.86
N PRO A 26 -2.76 -24.73 -15.10
CA PRO A 26 -2.53 -23.81 -13.98
C PRO A 26 -2.52 -22.34 -14.43
N ALA A 27 -2.97 -21.44 -13.56
CA ALA A 27 -2.93 -20.02 -13.83
C ALA A 27 -1.47 -19.57 -14.11
N HIS A 28 -1.30 -18.72 -15.14
CA HIS A 28 0.03 -18.32 -15.62
C HIS A 28 0.05 -16.95 -16.29
N TRP A 29 1.25 -16.40 -16.44
CA TRP A 29 1.50 -15.14 -17.14
C TRP A 29 1.44 -15.32 -18.66
N VAL A 30 0.74 -14.40 -19.33
CA VAL A 30 0.64 -14.34 -20.79
C VAL A 30 1.13 -12.98 -21.27
N ASN A 31 2.16 -12.97 -22.11
CA ASN A 31 2.59 -11.76 -22.83
C ASN A 31 1.86 -11.69 -24.17
N THR A 32 1.08 -10.64 -24.36
CA THR A 32 0.27 -10.42 -25.58
C THR A 32 0.99 -9.58 -26.65
N GLY A 33 2.23 -9.12 -26.38
CA GLY A 33 2.92 -8.13 -27.22
C GLY A 33 2.52 -6.68 -26.90
N SER A 34 1.32 -6.45 -26.36
CA SER A 34 0.85 -5.14 -25.89
C SER A 34 0.97 -4.96 -24.37
N GLY A 35 1.27 -6.05 -23.65
CA GLY A 35 1.40 -6.06 -22.20
C GLY A 35 1.21 -7.46 -21.61
N TRP A 36 1.31 -7.53 -20.28
CA TRP A 36 1.15 -8.75 -19.55
C TRP A 36 -0.28 -8.91 -19.02
N LYS A 37 -0.79 -10.15 -19.07
CA LYS A 37 -2.05 -10.59 -18.49
C LYS A 37 -1.82 -11.82 -17.61
N TRP A 38 -2.71 -12.04 -16.63
CA TRP A 38 -2.75 -13.25 -15.83
C TRP A 38 -3.94 -14.11 -16.27
N GLN A 39 -3.66 -15.27 -16.88
CA GLN A 39 -4.69 -16.22 -17.26
C GLN A 39 -5.02 -17.10 -16.05
N LEU A 40 -6.30 -17.22 -15.75
CA LEU A 40 -6.83 -18.06 -14.69
C LEU A 40 -6.98 -19.50 -15.15
N GLU A 41 -7.21 -20.43 -14.23
CA GLU A 41 -7.38 -21.86 -14.51
C GLU A 41 -8.58 -22.17 -15.43
N ASP A 42 -9.61 -21.32 -15.40
CA ASP A 42 -10.78 -21.40 -16.28
C ASP A 42 -10.55 -20.80 -17.68
N SER A 43 -9.30 -20.48 -18.01
CA SER A 43 -8.87 -19.85 -19.25
C SER A 43 -9.32 -18.39 -19.42
N SER A 44 -10.03 -17.79 -18.47
CA SER A 44 -10.33 -16.35 -18.46
C SER A 44 -9.10 -15.53 -18.05
N TYR A 45 -9.15 -14.22 -18.21
CA TYR A 45 -8.11 -13.31 -17.75
C TYR A 45 -8.55 -12.55 -16.50
N ALA A 46 -7.61 -12.37 -15.56
CA ALA A 46 -7.81 -11.45 -14.45
C ALA A 46 -8.11 -10.05 -14.96
N ALA A 47 -9.22 -9.45 -14.54
CA ALA A 47 -9.62 -8.11 -14.93
C ALA A 47 -10.24 -7.37 -13.75
N ASN A 48 -9.95 -6.07 -13.66
CA ASN A 48 -10.44 -5.17 -12.60
C ASN A 48 -10.24 -5.72 -11.17
N GLN A 49 -9.14 -6.42 -10.92
CA GLN A 49 -8.85 -7.05 -9.62
C GLN A 49 -7.37 -6.98 -9.25
N THR A 50 -7.11 -7.14 -7.95
CA THR A 50 -5.76 -7.23 -7.37
C THR A 50 -5.54 -8.67 -6.93
N ILE A 51 -4.42 -9.28 -7.35
CA ILE A 51 -4.07 -10.68 -7.07
C ILE A 51 -2.66 -10.76 -6.50
N THR A 52 -2.46 -11.59 -5.48
CA THR A 52 -1.13 -11.98 -5.02
C THR A 52 -0.67 -13.21 -5.80
N ILE A 53 0.47 -13.09 -6.47
CA ILE A 53 1.08 -14.14 -7.28
C ILE A 53 2.51 -14.34 -6.75
N GLY A 54 2.76 -15.49 -6.14
CA GLY A 54 3.99 -15.68 -5.36
C GLY A 54 4.03 -14.70 -4.18
N ASP A 55 5.14 -13.99 -4.03
CA ASP A 55 5.37 -13.03 -2.94
C ASP A 55 4.97 -11.58 -3.32
N ALA A 56 4.42 -11.34 -4.50
CA ALA A 56 4.09 -10.01 -4.99
C ALA A 56 2.61 -9.85 -5.29
N THR A 57 2.11 -8.64 -5.08
CA THR A 57 0.73 -8.27 -5.39
C THR A 57 0.69 -7.46 -6.68
N TYR A 58 -0.20 -7.84 -7.60
CA TYR A 58 -0.37 -7.24 -8.91
C TYR A 58 -1.80 -6.71 -9.07
N ARG A 59 -1.96 -5.67 -9.86
CA ARG A 59 -3.26 -5.12 -10.27
C ARG A 59 -3.49 -5.35 -11.75
N PHE A 60 -4.71 -5.77 -12.10
CA PHE A 60 -5.15 -5.92 -13.49
C PHE A 60 -6.28 -4.91 -13.75
N GLY A 61 -6.13 -4.11 -14.77
CA GLY A 61 -7.12 -3.14 -15.21
C GLY A 61 -8.41 -3.79 -15.72
N ALA A 62 -9.39 -2.98 -16.07
CA ALA A 62 -10.65 -3.46 -16.64
C ALA A 62 -10.45 -4.18 -17.99
N ASP A 63 -9.39 -3.84 -18.72
CA ASP A 63 -8.95 -4.48 -19.96
C ASP A 63 -8.15 -5.78 -19.75
N GLY A 64 -7.92 -6.15 -18.49
CA GLY A 64 -7.16 -7.34 -18.07
C GLY A 64 -5.65 -7.20 -18.18
N TYR A 65 -5.11 -6.03 -18.52
CA TYR A 65 -3.67 -5.82 -18.52
C TYR A 65 -3.14 -5.52 -17.12
N MET A 66 -1.92 -6.00 -16.86
CA MET A 66 -1.17 -5.69 -15.65
C MET A 66 -0.88 -4.20 -15.57
N VAL A 67 -1.24 -3.58 -14.45
CA VAL A 67 -1.01 -2.16 -14.17
C VAL A 67 0.44 -1.92 -13.73
N THR A 68 1.01 -0.80 -14.17
CA THR A 68 2.30 -0.25 -13.69
C THR A 68 2.14 1.24 -13.37
N GLY A 69 2.98 1.77 -12.49
CA GLY A 69 2.86 3.16 -12.04
C GLY A 69 1.75 3.37 -11.02
N TRP A 70 1.26 4.60 -10.94
CA TRP A 70 0.19 4.98 -10.03
C TRP A 70 -1.17 4.48 -10.52
N ASP A 71 -1.92 3.83 -9.62
CA ASP A 71 -3.31 3.41 -9.86
C ASP A 71 -4.20 3.79 -8.66
N LYS A 72 -5.44 4.16 -8.96
CA LYS A 72 -6.42 4.59 -7.95
C LYS A 72 -7.62 3.66 -7.97
N VAL A 73 -7.80 2.92 -6.88
CA VAL A 73 -8.93 2.00 -6.69
C VAL A 73 -9.71 2.43 -5.45
N ASP A 74 -11.02 2.61 -5.58
CA ASP A 74 -11.94 2.96 -4.49
C ASP A 74 -11.49 4.21 -3.70
N GLY A 75 -10.91 5.17 -4.41
CA GLY A 75 -10.40 6.42 -3.82
C GLY A 75 -8.99 6.35 -3.25
N ALA A 76 -8.40 5.19 -3.10
CA ALA A 76 -7.05 4.97 -2.58
C ALA A 76 -6.02 4.85 -3.71
N TRP A 77 -4.89 5.55 -3.59
CA TRP A 77 -3.77 5.42 -4.51
C TRP A 77 -2.80 4.35 -4.07
N SER A 78 -2.32 3.56 -5.02
CA SER A 78 -1.22 2.59 -4.88
C SER A 78 -0.22 2.77 -6.03
N TYR A 79 0.98 2.26 -5.85
CA TYR A 79 2.02 2.30 -6.89
C TYR A 79 2.52 0.91 -7.22
N TYR A 80 2.63 0.61 -8.51
CA TYR A 80 3.14 -0.65 -9.04
C TYR A 80 4.41 -0.37 -9.82
N ASN A 81 5.48 -1.11 -9.56
CA ASN A 81 6.76 -0.91 -10.24
C ASN A 81 6.68 -1.32 -11.73
N ALA A 82 7.79 -1.19 -12.46
CA ALA A 82 7.84 -1.52 -13.89
C ALA A 82 7.55 -3.00 -14.20
N TYR A 83 7.64 -3.88 -13.20
CA TYR A 83 7.31 -5.30 -13.29
C TYR A 83 5.89 -5.62 -12.80
N GLY A 84 5.09 -4.60 -12.50
CA GLY A 84 3.71 -4.72 -12.02
C GLY A 84 3.57 -5.08 -10.54
N ALA A 85 4.66 -5.29 -9.81
CA ALA A 85 4.59 -5.58 -8.39
C ALA A 85 4.24 -4.32 -7.58
N ARG A 86 3.27 -4.45 -6.66
CA ARG A 86 2.88 -3.37 -5.76
C ARG A 86 4.04 -2.97 -4.85
N VAL A 87 4.31 -1.68 -4.79
CA VAL A 87 5.33 -1.10 -3.92
C VAL A 87 4.76 -0.80 -2.55
N SER A 88 5.56 -0.96 -1.49
CA SER A 88 5.24 -0.57 -0.13
C SER A 88 6.44 0.14 0.52
N GLY A 89 6.18 0.91 1.59
CA GLY A 89 7.18 1.73 2.25
C GLY A 89 7.46 3.03 1.48
N TRP A 90 8.67 3.56 1.64
CA TRP A 90 9.08 4.82 1.03
C TRP A 90 9.30 4.69 -0.48
N LEU A 91 8.70 5.61 -1.23
CA LEU A 91 8.82 5.71 -2.68
C LEU A 91 9.32 7.11 -3.07
N ALA A 92 10.47 7.18 -3.73
CA ALA A 92 10.94 8.39 -4.41
C ALA A 92 10.41 8.41 -5.84
N SER A 93 9.73 9.49 -6.23
CA SER A 93 9.28 9.72 -7.60
C SER A 93 9.64 11.14 -8.01
N GLY A 94 10.66 11.28 -8.85
CA GLY A 94 11.31 12.55 -9.11
C GLY A 94 11.95 13.14 -7.84
N ALA A 95 11.65 14.39 -7.52
CA ALA A 95 12.11 15.07 -6.31
C ALA A 95 11.15 14.90 -5.11
N THR A 96 10.10 14.09 -5.25
CA THR A 96 9.04 13.95 -4.26
C THR A 96 9.09 12.58 -3.61
N TRP A 97 8.94 12.56 -2.28
CA TRP A 97 8.80 11.33 -1.52
C TRP A 97 7.34 11.05 -1.19
N TYR A 98 6.98 9.79 -1.26
CA TYR A 98 5.67 9.22 -0.89
C TYR A 98 5.88 8.08 0.08
N TYR A 99 4.85 7.72 0.80
CA TYR A 99 4.85 6.53 1.62
C TYR A 99 3.63 5.66 1.31
N LEU A 100 3.87 4.39 1.00
CA LEU A 100 2.86 3.37 0.73
C LEU A 100 2.77 2.47 1.96
N ASP A 101 1.60 2.37 2.57
CA ASP A 101 1.37 1.53 3.74
C ASP A 101 1.82 0.08 3.47
N PRO A 102 2.66 -0.52 4.30
CA PRO A 102 3.20 -1.86 4.05
C PRO A 102 2.14 -2.97 3.97
N ALA A 103 1.04 -2.85 4.70
CA ALA A 103 -0.01 -3.86 4.73
C ALA A 103 -0.96 -3.74 3.52
N THR A 104 -1.37 -2.51 3.21
CA THR A 104 -2.41 -2.25 2.20
C THR A 104 -1.84 -1.79 0.86
N GLY A 105 -0.62 -1.23 0.82
CA GLY A 105 -0.05 -0.56 -0.34
C GLY A 105 -0.66 0.81 -0.62
N THR A 106 -1.50 1.32 0.28
CA THR A 106 -2.19 2.60 0.12
C THR A 106 -1.25 3.77 0.39
N MET A 107 -1.28 4.79 -0.46
CA MET A 107 -0.51 6.02 -0.33
C MET A 107 -0.97 6.83 0.90
N ALA A 108 -0.03 7.20 1.77
CA ALA A 108 -0.29 8.05 2.92
C ALA A 108 -0.65 9.47 2.50
N THR A 109 -1.61 10.07 3.23
CA THR A 109 -1.98 11.49 3.16
C THR A 109 -2.22 12.01 4.57
N GLY A 110 -2.01 13.31 4.81
CA GLY A 110 -2.11 13.86 6.15
C GLY A 110 -1.00 13.36 7.08
N TRP A 111 -1.27 13.34 8.38
CA TRP A 111 -0.32 12.85 9.37
C TRP A 111 -0.21 11.33 9.36
N ALA A 112 1.03 10.81 9.36
CA ALA A 112 1.32 9.38 9.47
C ALA A 112 2.52 9.16 10.39
N GLN A 113 2.42 8.18 11.29
CA GLN A 113 3.54 7.71 12.09
C GLN A 113 4.23 6.56 11.35
N ILE A 114 5.52 6.73 11.09
CA ILE A 114 6.34 5.75 10.36
C ILE A 114 7.56 5.44 11.22
N GLY A 115 7.60 4.25 11.77
CA GLY A 115 8.55 3.92 12.82
C GLY A 115 8.28 4.72 14.09
N SER A 116 9.29 5.43 14.60
CA SER A 116 9.18 6.31 15.77
C SER A 116 8.75 7.73 15.43
N ASP A 117 8.81 8.14 14.17
CA ASP A 117 8.69 9.53 13.75
C ASP A 117 7.33 9.81 13.09
N TRP A 118 6.88 11.04 13.24
CA TRP A 118 5.70 11.56 12.55
C TRP A 118 6.09 12.29 11.29
N TYR A 119 5.32 12.09 10.24
CA TYR A 119 5.45 12.73 8.93
C TYR A 119 4.12 13.35 8.52
N LEU A 120 4.19 14.38 7.71
CA LEU A 120 3.00 15.00 7.12
C LEU A 120 3.06 14.90 5.60
N PHE A 121 1.99 14.42 5.01
CA PHE A 121 1.83 14.29 3.57
C PHE A 121 0.72 15.22 3.08
N SER A 122 0.90 15.81 1.92
CA SER A 122 -0.15 16.60 1.25
C SER A 122 -1.34 15.72 0.83
N ALA A 123 -2.43 16.33 0.40
CA ALA A 123 -3.56 15.60 -0.17
C ALA A 123 -3.20 14.80 -1.44
N SER A 124 -2.12 15.19 -2.13
CA SER A 124 -1.57 14.43 -3.27
C SER A 124 -0.56 13.37 -2.86
N GLY A 125 -0.34 13.14 -1.55
CA GLY A 125 0.60 12.16 -1.02
C GLY A 125 2.05 12.60 -0.95
N ALA A 126 2.38 13.81 -1.40
CA ALA A 126 3.75 14.32 -1.32
C ALA A 126 4.15 14.57 0.14
N MET A 127 5.30 14.02 0.56
CA MET A 127 5.90 14.30 1.87
C MET A 127 6.24 15.80 1.99
N LEU A 128 5.82 16.42 3.09
CA LEU A 128 6.07 17.83 3.37
C LEU A 128 7.31 18.00 4.24
N THR A 129 7.97 19.15 4.10
CA THR A 129 9.15 19.55 4.88
C THR A 129 9.05 21.02 5.27
N GLY A 130 9.86 21.46 6.23
CA GLY A 130 9.86 22.85 6.68
C GLY A 130 8.62 23.22 7.49
N TRP A 131 8.30 24.51 7.50
CA TRP A 131 7.17 25.05 8.25
C TRP A 131 5.83 24.63 7.66
N GLN A 132 4.94 24.08 8.51
CA GLN A 132 3.58 23.68 8.14
C GLN A 132 2.58 24.21 9.15
N ASN A 133 1.44 24.75 8.67
CA ASN A 133 0.33 25.16 9.51
C ASN A 133 -0.90 24.30 9.17
N VAL A 134 -1.25 23.40 10.08
CA VAL A 134 -2.42 22.50 9.98
C VAL A 134 -3.22 22.55 11.28
N GLY A 135 -3.71 23.74 11.63
CA GLY A 135 -4.38 24.03 12.90
C GLY A 135 -3.44 24.56 13.98
N ALA A 136 -2.17 24.16 13.94
CA ALA A 136 -1.04 24.71 14.69
C ALA A 136 0.18 24.72 13.78
N TRP A 137 1.24 25.46 14.20
CA TRP A 137 2.50 25.43 13.48
C TRP A 137 3.36 24.24 13.91
N TYR A 138 3.92 23.57 12.91
CA TYR A 138 4.87 22.46 13.02
C TYR A 138 6.10 22.75 12.16
N TYR A 139 7.21 22.11 12.48
CA TYR A 139 8.37 22.10 11.61
C TYR A 139 8.82 20.68 11.31
N LEU A 140 8.89 20.37 10.03
CA LEU A 140 9.34 19.08 9.52
C LEU A 140 10.77 19.22 9.03
N ALA A 141 11.65 18.34 9.50
CA ALA A 141 13.05 18.30 9.08
C ALA A 141 13.17 18.10 7.54
N PRO A 142 14.32 18.31 6.93
CA PRO A 142 14.56 17.95 5.53
C PRO A 142 14.31 16.47 5.23
N SER A 143 14.41 15.58 6.24
CA SER A 143 14.02 14.18 6.15
C SER A 143 12.50 13.94 6.13
N GLY A 144 11.68 14.97 6.38
CA GLY A 144 10.24 14.91 6.58
C GLY A 144 9.81 14.66 8.03
N ALA A 145 10.71 14.23 8.92
CA ALA A 145 10.38 13.93 10.31
C ALA A 145 9.94 15.18 11.09
N MET A 146 8.84 15.08 11.83
CA MET A 146 8.35 16.17 12.70
C MET A 146 9.33 16.42 13.85
N LEU A 147 9.70 17.69 14.05
CA LEU A 147 10.59 18.06 15.12
C LEU A 147 9.82 18.34 16.42
N THR A 148 10.45 18.00 17.55
CA THR A 148 9.99 18.26 18.92
C THR A 148 11.11 18.86 19.76
N GLY A 149 10.79 19.45 20.92
CA GLY A 149 11.75 20.06 21.81
C GLY A 149 12.34 21.37 21.27
N TRP A 150 13.52 21.75 21.79
CA TRP A 150 14.21 22.91 21.35
C TRP A 150 14.84 22.74 19.98
N GLN A 151 14.59 23.70 19.08
CA GLN A 151 15.10 23.66 17.70
C GLN A 151 15.62 25.06 17.32
N GLN A 152 16.79 25.13 16.73
CA GLN A 152 17.30 26.33 16.09
C GLN A 152 17.03 26.27 14.59
N ILE A 153 16.16 27.17 14.13
CA ILE A 153 15.78 27.24 12.71
C ILE A 153 16.28 28.60 12.18
N GLY A 154 17.27 28.54 11.31
CA GLY A 154 18.04 29.73 10.98
C GLY A 154 18.82 30.25 12.18
N TYR A 155 18.61 31.52 12.54
CA TYR A 155 19.25 32.18 13.72
C TYR A 155 18.31 32.26 14.93
N THR A 156 17.10 31.66 14.85
CA THR A 156 16.06 31.81 15.87
C THR A 156 15.79 30.47 16.55
N TRP A 157 15.66 30.53 17.89
CA TRP A 157 15.26 29.37 18.68
C TRP A 157 13.74 29.27 18.81
N TYR A 158 13.25 28.06 18.68
CA TYR A 158 11.85 27.64 18.82
C TYR A 158 11.77 26.49 19.79
N TYR A 159 10.59 26.25 20.34
CA TYR A 159 10.28 25.02 21.08
C TYR A 159 9.03 24.40 20.54
N PHE A 160 9.08 23.09 20.30
CA PHE A 160 7.95 22.31 19.87
C PHE A 160 7.59 21.33 20.97
N GLY A 161 6.29 21.23 21.31
CA GLY A 161 5.80 20.28 22.28
C GLY A 161 6.07 18.83 21.88
N THR A 162 5.74 17.88 22.75
CA THR A 162 5.84 16.45 22.43
C THR A 162 4.86 16.03 21.33
N ASP A 163 3.83 16.84 21.10
CA ASP A 163 2.87 16.72 20.01
C ASP A 163 3.33 17.43 18.73
N GLY A 164 4.54 18.03 18.73
CA GLY A 164 5.13 18.78 17.62
C GLY A 164 4.59 20.20 17.44
N GLN A 165 3.64 20.67 18.25
CA GLN A 165 3.10 22.02 18.12
C GLN A 165 4.12 23.07 18.59
N MET A 166 4.28 24.14 17.80
CA MET A 166 5.14 25.27 18.12
C MET A 166 4.61 26.03 19.34
N ALA A 167 5.47 26.22 20.33
CA ALA A 167 5.16 26.99 21.52
C ALA A 167 5.02 28.49 21.21
N THR A 168 4.05 29.13 21.87
CA THR A 168 3.89 30.60 21.91
C THR A 168 3.51 31.04 23.32
N GLY A 169 3.77 32.31 23.69
CA GLY A 169 3.51 32.84 25.02
C GLY A 169 4.42 32.22 26.08
N TRP A 170 3.97 32.23 27.33
CA TRP A 170 4.71 31.67 28.45
C TRP A 170 4.60 30.14 28.48
N GLN A 171 5.75 29.45 28.55
CA GLN A 171 5.85 27.99 28.61
C GLN A 171 6.80 27.56 29.76
N SER A 172 6.39 26.61 30.56
CA SER A 172 7.24 25.97 31.56
C SER A 172 7.90 24.74 30.98
N ILE A 173 9.21 24.77 30.76
CA ILE A 173 9.98 23.69 30.15
C ILE A 173 11.03 23.24 31.17
N ALA A 174 10.99 21.99 31.58
CA ALA A 174 11.87 21.40 32.59
C ALA A 174 11.95 22.24 33.87
N GLY A 175 10.81 22.83 34.32
CA GLY A 175 10.71 23.63 35.55
C GLY A 175 11.20 25.07 35.41
N ARG A 176 11.55 25.53 34.23
CA ARG A 176 11.92 26.92 33.93
C ARG A 176 10.90 27.57 33.02
N TRP A 177 10.64 28.87 33.24
CA TRP A 177 9.73 29.65 32.41
C TRP A 177 10.46 30.30 31.24
N TYR A 178 9.90 30.16 30.05
CA TYR A 178 10.36 30.77 28.81
C TYR A 178 9.20 31.50 28.14
N TYR A 179 9.51 32.60 27.47
CA TYR A 179 8.51 33.35 26.70
C TYR A 179 8.81 33.25 25.21
N PHE A 180 7.79 32.90 24.43
CA PHE A 180 7.84 32.83 22.97
C PHE A 180 6.90 33.86 22.37
N ALA A 181 7.39 34.63 21.40
CA ALA A 181 6.57 35.56 20.65
C ALA A 181 5.44 34.85 19.92
N SER A 182 4.46 35.57 19.36
CA SER A 182 3.40 34.99 18.52
C SER A 182 3.94 34.31 17.26
N SER A 183 5.14 34.67 16.83
CA SER A 183 5.87 33.97 15.73
C SER A 183 6.52 32.67 16.17
N GLY A 184 6.46 32.30 17.45
CA GLY A 184 7.16 31.15 18.04
C GLY A 184 8.62 31.42 18.42
N ALA A 185 9.18 32.58 18.09
CA ALA A 185 10.57 32.91 18.43
C ALA A 185 10.74 33.03 19.94
N TRP A 186 11.75 32.36 20.49
CA TRP A 186 12.16 32.59 21.89
C TRP A 186 12.74 34.03 22.06
N VAL A 187 12.33 34.70 23.12
CA VAL A 187 12.67 36.09 23.41
C VAL A 187 13.50 36.19 24.70
#